data_0285dc6bee9ef587b0bfea8fda7ff265
#
_entry.id   0285dc6bee9ef587b0bfea8fda7ff265
#
_cell.length_a   1.000
_cell.length_b   1.000
_cell.length_c   1.000
_cell.angle_alpha   90.00
_cell.angle_beta   90.00
_cell.angle_gamma   90.00
#
_symmetry.space_group_name_H-M   'P 1'
#
loop_
_entity.id
_entity.type
_entity.pdbx_description
1 polymer ?
#
loop_
_entity_poly.entity_id
_entity_poly.type
_entity_poly.pdbx_seq_one_letter_code
_entity_poly.pdbx_strand_id
1 'polypeptide(L)'
;MMNKINIIIADDEELFRKGIRFLLERENNFSITYEAENGKELIDFLSYTEHTPDIILMDLKMPEINGVEATKKIHKTHPNIKIIALTSFDGKSFITNMIDVGASSYLLKNTSPKMVIHTINEVFNKGFYYDEKVLKIIQENINSSSGKRIKIDLDKKLLSKREIDVLELICDQCTTAEIADKLFISPRTVEGHRNNLLLKTHSKNVAGLVIYGIQKKLIEVTPDFNI
;
A
#
# COMPACT_ATOMS: atom_id res chain seq x y z
N MET A 1 -11.18 18.56 -15.49
CA MET A 1 -9.73 18.52 -15.19
C MET A 1 -9.49 17.19 -14.51
N MET A 2 -8.56 16.36 -15.00
CA MET A 2 -8.18 15.14 -14.28
C MET A 2 -7.49 15.57 -12.97
N ASN A 3 -7.97 15.09 -11.83
CA ASN A 3 -7.30 15.32 -10.55
C ASN A 3 -5.91 14.68 -10.63
N LYS A 4 -4.88 15.46 -10.36
CA LYS A 4 -3.50 14.95 -10.29
C LYS A 4 -3.33 14.14 -9.00
N ILE A 5 -2.50 13.11 -9.04
CA ILE A 5 -2.06 12.36 -7.87
C ILE A 5 -1.03 13.22 -7.12
N ASN A 6 -1.34 13.58 -5.89
CA ASN A 6 -0.48 14.40 -5.04
C ASN A 6 0.52 13.50 -4.32
N ILE A 7 1.81 13.74 -4.56
CA ILE A 7 2.90 12.88 -4.12
C ILE A 7 3.86 13.69 -3.24
N ILE A 8 4.26 13.08 -2.12
CA ILE A 8 5.39 13.52 -1.30
C ILE A 8 6.54 12.56 -1.49
N ILE A 9 7.77 13.09 -1.51
CA ILE A 9 9.00 12.31 -1.55
C ILE A 9 9.74 12.52 -0.23
N ALA A 10 10.02 11.44 0.51
CA ALA A 10 10.80 11.47 1.75
C ALA A 10 12.05 10.60 1.58
N ASP A 11 13.20 11.24 1.51
CA ASP A 11 14.50 10.61 1.22
C ASP A 11 15.63 11.54 1.67
N ASP A 12 16.64 11.04 2.38
CA ASP A 12 17.76 11.88 2.84
C ASP A 12 18.85 12.09 1.77
N GLU A 13 18.82 11.30 0.69
CA GLU A 13 19.72 11.45 -0.45
C GLU A 13 19.22 12.53 -1.41
N GLU A 14 19.70 13.76 -1.30
CA GLU A 14 19.25 14.90 -2.10
C GLU A 14 19.28 14.63 -3.61
N LEU A 15 20.36 14.03 -4.12
CA LEU A 15 20.49 13.74 -5.55
C LEU A 15 19.40 12.76 -6.02
N PHE A 16 19.13 11.72 -5.25
CA PHE A 16 18.08 10.76 -5.55
C PHE A 16 16.70 11.42 -5.49
N ARG A 17 16.43 12.18 -4.43
CA ARG A 17 15.16 12.91 -4.23
C ARG A 17 14.87 13.87 -5.40
N LYS A 18 15.87 14.66 -5.81
CA LYS A 18 15.74 15.56 -6.98
C LYS A 18 15.57 14.80 -8.29
N GLY A 19 16.26 13.68 -8.46
CA GLY A 19 16.15 12.83 -9.64
C GLY A 19 14.75 12.23 -9.79
N ILE A 20 14.17 11.68 -8.72
CA ILE A 20 12.80 11.14 -8.70
C ILE A 20 11.78 12.25 -8.94
N ARG A 21 11.94 13.40 -8.28
CA ARG A 21 11.09 14.57 -8.55
C ARG A 21 11.06 14.94 -10.03
N PHE A 22 12.23 15.14 -10.62
CA PHE A 22 12.37 15.50 -12.05
C PHE A 22 11.69 14.47 -12.96
N LEU A 23 11.81 13.19 -12.63
CA LEU A 23 11.19 12.10 -13.37
C LEU A 23 9.66 12.15 -13.29
N LEU A 24 9.10 12.33 -12.08
CA LEU A 24 7.67 12.30 -11.86
C LEU A 24 6.96 13.56 -12.35
N GLU A 25 7.61 14.73 -12.31
CA GLU A 25 7.06 15.99 -12.83
C GLU A 25 6.86 15.99 -14.37
N ARG A 26 7.45 15.02 -15.08
CA ARG A 26 7.22 14.83 -16.53
C ARG A 26 5.90 14.13 -16.83
N GLU A 27 5.30 13.51 -15.85
CA GLU A 27 4.00 12.85 -15.98
C GLU A 27 2.87 13.86 -15.69
N ASN A 28 1.96 14.02 -16.63
CA ASN A 28 0.90 15.04 -16.56
C ASN A 28 -0.09 14.81 -15.41
N ASN A 29 -0.20 13.57 -14.93
CA ASN A 29 -1.11 13.15 -13.88
C ASN A 29 -0.52 13.17 -12.48
N PHE A 30 0.76 13.58 -12.30
CA PHE A 30 1.41 13.67 -11.00
C PHE A 30 1.65 15.12 -10.57
N SER A 31 1.68 15.34 -9.27
CA SER A 31 2.01 16.62 -8.63
C SER A 31 2.86 16.35 -7.39
N ILE A 32 4.11 16.80 -7.40
CA ILE A 32 4.98 16.70 -6.21
C ILE A 32 4.68 17.88 -5.29
N THR A 33 4.03 17.60 -4.17
CA THR A 33 3.54 18.63 -3.26
C THR A 33 4.52 18.99 -2.16
N TYR A 34 5.42 18.08 -1.78
CA TYR A 34 6.43 18.31 -0.77
C TYR A 34 7.61 17.34 -0.92
N GLU A 35 8.78 17.75 -0.41
CA GLU A 35 9.98 16.93 -0.27
C GLU A 35 10.45 17.00 1.18
N ALA A 36 10.71 15.86 1.82
CA ALA A 36 11.25 15.76 3.17
C ALA A 36 12.61 15.06 3.17
N GLU A 37 13.53 15.51 4.01
CA GLU A 37 14.87 14.92 4.16
C GLU A 37 14.92 13.84 5.25
N ASN A 38 13.86 13.73 6.06
CA ASN A 38 13.75 12.73 7.11
C ASN A 38 12.29 12.53 7.52
N GLY A 39 12.05 11.47 8.29
CA GLY A 39 10.69 11.13 8.72
C GLY A 39 10.10 12.11 9.72
N LYS A 40 10.92 12.85 10.49
CA LYS A 40 10.41 13.87 11.41
C LYS A 40 9.85 15.07 10.66
N GLU A 41 10.62 15.61 9.73
CA GLU A 41 10.19 16.70 8.85
C GLU A 41 8.89 16.38 8.13
N LEU A 42 8.79 15.14 7.59
CA LEU A 42 7.57 14.66 6.95
C LEU A 42 6.36 14.66 7.90
N ILE A 43 6.52 14.12 9.12
CA ILE A 43 5.45 14.05 10.11
C ILE A 43 5.04 15.45 10.56
N ASP A 44 6.01 16.33 10.79
CA ASP A 44 5.77 17.71 11.17
C ASP A 44 4.98 18.42 10.05
N PHE A 45 5.38 18.29 8.79
CA PHE A 45 4.65 18.80 7.63
C PHE A 45 3.20 18.30 7.58
N LEU A 46 2.98 17.00 7.76
CA LEU A 46 1.64 16.40 7.73
C LEU A 46 0.75 16.89 8.89
N SER A 47 1.32 17.39 9.97
CA SER A 47 0.57 17.88 11.13
C SER A 47 -0.11 19.23 10.92
N TYR A 48 0.37 20.03 9.97
CA TYR A 48 -0.15 21.38 9.70
C TYR A 48 -0.61 21.61 8.26
N THR A 49 -0.39 20.66 7.35
CA THR A 49 -0.85 20.82 5.97
C THR A 49 -2.36 20.66 5.86
N GLU A 50 -2.99 21.55 5.10
CA GLU A 50 -4.43 21.45 4.77
C GLU A 50 -4.68 20.44 3.61
N HIS A 51 -3.63 20.14 2.84
CA HIS A 51 -3.71 19.28 1.66
C HIS A 51 -3.03 17.94 1.91
N THR A 52 -3.82 16.93 2.23
CA THR A 52 -3.35 15.56 2.42
C THR A 52 -2.86 14.98 1.08
N PRO A 53 -1.63 14.42 1.00
CA PRO A 53 -1.17 13.74 -0.21
C PRO A 53 -1.90 12.43 -0.40
N ASP A 54 -1.94 11.97 -1.65
CA ASP A 54 -2.45 10.64 -1.99
C ASP A 54 -1.41 9.55 -1.71
N ILE A 55 -0.15 9.86 -2.05
CA ILE A 55 0.97 8.90 -1.97
C ILE A 55 2.20 9.56 -1.35
N ILE A 56 2.92 8.78 -0.55
CA ILE A 56 4.27 9.11 -0.08
C ILE A 56 5.25 8.07 -0.63
N LEU A 57 6.28 8.52 -1.36
CA LEU A 57 7.46 7.72 -1.65
C LEU A 57 8.39 7.84 -0.45
N MET A 58 8.69 6.73 0.23
CA MET A 58 9.34 6.69 1.52
C MET A 58 10.64 5.90 1.48
N ASP A 59 11.78 6.54 1.71
CA ASP A 59 12.98 5.77 2.00
C ASP A 59 12.95 5.18 3.42
N LEU A 60 13.58 4.02 3.60
CA LEU A 60 13.67 3.36 4.89
C LEU A 60 14.74 3.96 5.79
N LYS A 61 15.87 4.35 5.21
CA LYS A 61 17.02 4.81 5.96
C LYS A 61 17.11 6.34 5.89
N MET A 62 16.55 6.98 6.88
CA MET A 62 16.62 8.42 7.05
C MET A 62 17.08 8.76 8.48
N PRO A 63 17.75 9.91 8.69
CA PRO A 63 18.10 10.39 10.02
C PRO A 63 16.87 10.77 10.85
N GLU A 64 17.06 10.97 12.15
CA GLU A 64 16.05 11.36 13.15
C GLU A 64 14.92 10.33 13.29
N ILE A 65 14.01 10.23 12.33
CA ILE A 65 12.95 9.23 12.26
C ILE A 65 13.10 8.48 10.94
N ASN A 66 13.36 7.19 11.01
CA ASN A 66 13.48 6.32 9.83
C ASN A 66 12.12 6.05 9.18
N GLY A 67 12.14 5.55 7.93
CA GLY A 67 10.92 5.34 7.15
C GLY A 67 9.95 4.32 7.75
N VAL A 68 10.43 3.32 8.48
CA VAL A 68 9.57 2.34 9.18
C VAL A 68 8.76 3.01 10.29
N GLU A 69 9.44 3.80 11.14
CA GLU A 69 8.80 4.54 12.23
C GLU A 69 7.86 5.61 11.70
N ALA A 70 8.28 6.34 10.66
CA ALA A 70 7.44 7.32 9.99
C ALA A 70 6.17 6.67 9.42
N THR A 71 6.31 5.57 8.68
CA THR A 71 5.19 4.81 8.12
C THR A 71 4.21 4.38 9.21
N LYS A 72 4.70 3.83 10.33
CA LYS A 72 3.86 3.41 11.45
C LYS A 72 3.08 4.57 12.07
N LYS A 73 3.69 5.75 12.21
CA LYS A 73 3.03 6.95 12.75
C LYS A 73 2.00 7.48 11.77
N ILE A 74 2.39 7.67 10.50
CA ILE A 74 1.51 8.20 9.45
C ILE A 74 0.31 7.29 9.22
N HIS A 75 0.52 5.98 9.15
CA HIS A 75 -0.59 5.04 9.00
C HIS A 75 -1.62 5.13 10.14
N LYS A 76 -1.18 5.45 11.37
CA LYS A 76 -2.07 5.64 12.52
C LYS A 76 -2.86 6.95 12.47
N THR A 77 -2.23 8.04 12.01
CA THR A 77 -2.83 9.39 12.02
C THR A 77 -3.52 9.74 10.71
N HIS A 78 -3.04 9.18 9.59
CA HIS A 78 -3.50 9.45 8.23
C HIS A 78 -3.69 8.13 7.44
N PRO A 79 -4.65 7.28 7.80
CA PRO A 79 -4.78 5.91 7.24
C PRO A 79 -5.11 5.88 5.74
N ASN A 80 -5.56 6.99 5.18
CA ASN A 80 -5.88 7.10 3.76
C ASN A 80 -4.66 7.35 2.86
N ILE A 81 -3.55 7.84 3.42
CA ILE A 81 -2.31 8.07 2.67
C ILE A 81 -1.70 6.71 2.32
N LYS A 82 -1.37 6.51 1.04
CA LYS A 82 -0.69 5.30 0.58
C LYS A 82 0.81 5.50 0.66
N ILE A 83 1.53 4.54 1.23
CA ILE A 83 2.98 4.62 1.38
C ILE A 83 3.64 3.59 0.49
N ILE A 84 4.49 4.05 -0.42
CA ILE A 84 5.33 3.22 -1.27
C ILE A 84 6.75 3.31 -0.70
N ALA A 85 7.27 2.21 -0.15
CA ALA A 85 8.67 2.13 0.22
C ALA A 85 9.55 2.16 -1.05
N LEU A 86 10.52 3.07 -1.11
CA LEU A 86 11.48 3.19 -2.20
C LEU A 86 12.87 3.25 -1.61
N THR A 87 13.60 2.13 -1.62
CA THR A 87 14.79 1.93 -0.80
C THR A 87 15.87 1.10 -1.45
N SER A 88 17.10 1.17 -0.92
CA SER A 88 18.23 0.34 -1.35
C SER A 88 18.26 -1.05 -0.71
N PHE A 89 17.38 -1.34 0.26
CA PHE A 89 17.36 -2.61 0.98
C PHE A 89 16.45 -3.64 0.30
N ASP A 90 16.99 -4.84 0.02
CA ASP A 90 16.25 -5.93 -0.65
C ASP A 90 16.01 -7.16 0.25
N GLY A 91 16.38 -7.08 1.52
CA GLY A 91 16.25 -8.18 2.47
C GLY A 91 14.80 -8.48 2.87
N LYS A 92 14.46 -9.78 2.98
CA LYS A 92 13.12 -10.25 3.35
C LYS A 92 12.58 -9.59 4.62
N SER A 93 13.43 -9.38 5.63
CA SER A 93 13.03 -8.75 6.90
C SER A 93 12.58 -7.30 6.74
N PHE A 94 13.22 -6.54 5.85
CA PHE A 94 12.83 -5.16 5.57
C PHE A 94 11.50 -5.09 4.83
N ILE A 95 11.32 -5.93 3.81
CA ILE A 95 10.06 -6.04 3.06
C ILE A 95 8.91 -6.39 3.99
N THR A 96 9.07 -7.44 4.80
CA THR A 96 8.05 -7.86 5.76
C THR A 96 7.71 -6.77 6.77
N ASN A 97 8.72 -6.13 7.34
CA ASN A 97 8.51 -5.09 8.35
C ASN A 97 7.76 -3.89 7.76
N MET A 98 8.08 -3.46 6.54
CA MET A 98 7.38 -2.36 5.88
C MET A 98 5.91 -2.68 5.59
N ILE A 99 5.64 -3.90 5.15
CA ILE A 99 4.25 -4.36 4.93
C ILE A 99 3.50 -4.41 6.26
N ASP A 100 4.11 -4.95 7.31
CA ASP A 100 3.52 -5.06 8.65
C ASP A 100 3.18 -3.70 9.27
N VAL A 101 3.95 -2.67 8.98
CA VAL A 101 3.65 -1.30 9.45
C VAL A 101 2.70 -0.53 8.55
N GLY A 102 2.30 -1.08 7.40
CA GLY A 102 1.22 -0.54 6.57
C GLY A 102 1.66 0.05 5.23
N ALA A 103 2.87 -0.25 4.73
CA ALA A 103 3.24 0.13 3.37
C ALA A 103 2.32 -0.52 2.33
N SER A 104 1.95 0.23 1.30
CA SER A 104 1.10 -0.20 0.19
C SER A 104 1.89 -0.80 -0.97
N SER A 105 3.20 -0.54 -1.01
CA SER A 105 4.13 -1.11 -1.98
C SER A 105 5.56 -1.07 -1.48
N TYR A 106 6.43 -1.84 -2.14
CA TYR A 106 7.86 -1.91 -1.86
C TYR A 106 8.65 -1.95 -3.15
N LEU A 107 9.48 -0.95 -3.39
CA LEU A 107 10.34 -0.84 -4.56
C LEU A 107 11.79 -0.65 -4.15
N LEU A 108 12.70 -1.18 -4.97
CA LEU A 108 14.13 -0.89 -4.84
C LEU A 108 14.48 0.40 -5.59
N LYS A 109 15.42 1.21 -5.06
CA LYS A 109 15.92 2.43 -5.71
C LYS A 109 16.56 2.19 -7.09
N ASN A 110 17.00 0.94 -7.37
CA ASN A 110 17.53 0.54 -8.69
C ASN A 110 16.45 0.06 -9.66
N THR A 111 15.18 0.15 -9.30
CA THR A 111 14.04 -0.16 -10.17
C THR A 111 13.96 0.83 -11.34
N SER A 112 13.44 0.36 -12.50
CA SER A 112 13.27 1.23 -13.65
C SER A 112 12.29 2.36 -13.40
N PRO A 113 12.50 3.55 -14.00
CA PRO A 113 11.56 4.67 -13.92
C PRO A 113 10.12 4.30 -14.29
N LYS A 114 9.95 3.49 -15.32
CA LYS A 114 8.64 3.00 -15.78
C LYS A 114 7.92 2.20 -14.70
N MET A 115 8.65 1.39 -13.93
CA MET A 115 8.07 0.59 -12.85
C MET A 115 7.64 1.50 -11.68
N VAL A 116 8.40 2.56 -11.36
CA VAL A 116 8.00 3.53 -10.33
C VAL A 116 6.69 4.19 -10.72
N ILE A 117 6.58 4.70 -11.95
CA ILE A 117 5.35 5.33 -12.47
C ILE A 117 4.19 4.35 -12.47
N HIS A 118 4.41 3.12 -12.95
CA HIS A 118 3.41 2.06 -12.94
C HIS A 118 2.92 1.78 -11.50
N THR A 119 3.84 1.59 -10.57
CA THR A 119 3.50 1.32 -9.16
C THR A 119 2.69 2.44 -8.51
N ILE A 120 3.04 3.71 -8.77
CA ILE A 120 2.27 4.86 -8.28
C ILE A 120 0.82 4.79 -8.77
N ASN A 121 0.61 4.56 -10.07
CA ASN A 121 -0.72 4.45 -10.65
C ASN A 121 -1.50 3.25 -10.09
N GLU A 122 -0.86 2.08 -9.96
CA GLU A 122 -1.50 0.89 -9.39
C GLU A 122 -1.89 1.09 -7.93
N VAL A 123 -0.98 1.66 -7.11
CA VAL A 123 -1.25 1.94 -5.69
C VAL A 123 -2.37 2.98 -5.55
N PHE A 124 -2.40 4.00 -6.40
CA PHE A 124 -3.48 4.98 -6.38
C PHE A 124 -4.84 4.36 -6.72
N ASN A 125 -4.90 3.53 -7.76
CA ASN A 125 -6.14 2.95 -8.25
C ASN A 125 -6.64 1.76 -7.40
N LYS A 126 -5.72 0.85 -6.98
CA LYS A 126 -6.05 -0.41 -6.30
C LYS A 126 -5.80 -0.37 -4.79
N GLY A 127 -5.05 0.63 -4.30
CA GLY A 127 -4.67 0.77 -2.90
C GLY A 127 -3.37 0.06 -2.52
N PHE A 128 -2.85 -0.85 -3.35
CA PHE A 128 -1.57 -1.54 -3.16
C PHE A 128 -1.03 -2.06 -4.50
N TYR A 129 0.28 -2.34 -4.53
CA TYR A 129 0.92 -3.07 -5.62
C TYR A 129 2.19 -3.75 -5.09
N TYR A 130 2.35 -5.04 -5.34
CA TYR A 130 3.58 -5.79 -5.04
C TYR A 130 3.99 -6.60 -6.26
N ASP A 131 5.27 -6.55 -6.59
CA ASP A 131 5.84 -7.41 -7.62
C ASP A 131 5.88 -8.88 -7.16
N GLU A 132 6.18 -9.78 -8.10
CA GLU A 132 6.23 -11.22 -7.85
C GLU A 132 7.22 -11.60 -6.74
N LYS A 133 8.37 -10.91 -6.65
CA LYS A 133 9.38 -11.15 -5.62
C LYS A 133 8.84 -10.83 -4.23
N VAL A 134 8.20 -9.68 -4.10
CA VAL A 134 7.59 -9.25 -2.83
C VAL A 134 6.44 -10.18 -2.45
N LEU A 135 5.59 -10.57 -3.39
CA LEU A 135 4.49 -11.53 -3.15
C LEU A 135 5.01 -12.88 -2.66
N LYS A 136 6.09 -13.42 -3.24
CA LYS A 136 6.73 -14.65 -2.76
C LYS A 136 7.21 -14.54 -1.31
N ILE A 137 7.82 -13.40 -0.95
CA ILE A 137 8.28 -13.15 0.43
C ILE A 137 7.09 -13.12 1.40
N ILE A 138 5.98 -12.49 1.00
CA ILE A 138 4.75 -12.44 1.79
C ILE A 138 4.22 -13.87 2.01
N GLN A 139 4.12 -14.67 0.96
CA GLN A 139 3.65 -16.06 1.03
C GLN A 139 4.53 -16.94 1.92
N GLU A 140 5.86 -16.82 1.81
CA GLU A 140 6.81 -17.56 2.65
C GLU A 140 6.68 -17.20 4.12
N ASN A 141 6.46 -15.92 4.46
CA ASN A 141 6.22 -15.49 5.83
C ASN A 141 4.89 -16.03 6.39
N ILE A 142 3.85 -16.06 5.60
CA ILE A 142 2.57 -16.67 5.98
C ILE A 142 2.78 -18.14 6.33
N ASN A 143 3.53 -18.87 5.52
CA ASN A 143 3.79 -20.31 5.71
C ASN A 143 4.71 -20.58 6.92
N SER A 144 5.68 -19.71 7.20
CA SER A 144 6.59 -19.83 8.36
C SER A 144 5.94 -19.43 9.69
N SER A 145 4.93 -18.58 9.67
CA SER A 145 4.17 -18.15 10.86
C SER A 145 3.16 -19.18 11.34
N SER A 146 3.06 -20.35 10.67
CA SER A 146 2.10 -21.42 11.01
C SER A 146 2.40 -22.15 12.32
N GLY A 147 3.35 -21.68 13.15
CA GLY A 147 3.64 -22.19 14.52
C GLY A 147 2.77 -21.66 15.64
N LYS A 148 1.94 -20.64 15.43
CA LYS A 148 0.93 -20.17 16.40
C LYS A 148 -0.44 -20.01 15.75
N ARG A 149 -1.04 -21.14 15.39
CA ARG A 149 -2.46 -21.16 15.06
C ARG A 149 -3.28 -20.97 16.32
N ILE A 150 -3.85 -19.78 16.49
CA ILE A 150 -5.09 -19.66 17.25
C ILE A 150 -6.20 -20.15 16.30
N LYS A 151 -6.66 -21.38 16.51
CA LYS A 151 -7.89 -21.89 15.88
C LYS A 151 -9.04 -21.02 16.35
N ILE A 152 -9.56 -20.17 15.51
CA ILE A 152 -10.90 -19.59 15.69
C ILE A 152 -11.64 -19.78 14.38
N ASP A 153 -12.46 -20.81 14.34
CA ASP A 153 -13.41 -21.16 13.26
C ASP A 153 -14.62 -20.18 13.23
N LEU A 154 -14.48 -19.02 13.86
CA LEU A 154 -15.51 -17.99 14.04
C LEU A 154 -15.58 -16.96 12.91
N ASP A 155 -14.60 -16.94 12.03
CA ASP A 155 -14.43 -15.81 11.10
C ASP A 155 -15.37 -15.81 9.88
N LYS A 156 -15.90 -16.97 9.48
CA LYS A 156 -16.94 -17.02 8.43
C LYS A 156 -18.25 -16.31 8.83
N LYS A 157 -18.45 -16.04 10.14
CA LYS A 157 -19.62 -15.31 10.64
C LYS A 157 -19.38 -13.79 10.80
N LEU A 158 -18.14 -13.32 10.69
CA LEU A 158 -17.78 -11.92 10.90
C LEU A 158 -17.97 -11.02 9.67
N LEU A 159 -17.78 -11.56 8.49
CA LEU A 159 -17.94 -10.83 7.23
C LEU A 159 -19.33 -11.09 6.63
N SER A 160 -19.99 -10.03 6.20
CA SER A 160 -21.21 -10.15 5.42
C SER A 160 -20.91 -10.71 4.04
N LYS A 161 -21.91 -11.29 3.36
CA LYS A 161 -21.76 -11.79 1.99
C LYS A 161 -21.19 -10.71 1.06
N ARG A 162 -21.67 -9.47 1.22
CA ARG A 162 -21.22 -8.32 0.40
C ARG A 162 -19.76 -7.95 0.66
N GLU A 163 -19.29 -8.06 1.90
CA GLU A 163 -17.89 -7.84 2.24
C GLU A 163 -16.99 -8.94 1.67
N ILE A 164 -17.47 -10.19 1.61
CA ILE A 164 -16.77 -11.29 0.96
C ILE A 164 -16.67 -11.04 -0.55
N ASP A 165 -17.76 -10.66 -1.23
CA ASP A 165 -17.75 -10.33 -2.66
C ASP A 165 -16.74 -9.22 -2.98
N VAL A 166 -16.67 -8.18 -2.14
CA VAL A 166 -15.69 -7.09 -2.30
C VAL A 166 -14.27 -7.58 -2.03
N LEU A 167 -14.05 -8.44 -1.02
CA LEU A 167 -12.74 -9.00 -0.70
C LEU A 167 -12.21 -9.89 -1.84
N GLU A 168 -13.06 -10.70 -2.45
CA GLU A 168 -12.71 -11.53 -3.61
C GLU A 168 -12.22 -10.66 -4.77
N LEU A 169 -12.98 -9.62 -5.13
CA LEU A 169 -12.58 -8.72 -6.22
C LEU A 169 -11.33 -7.87 -5.91
N ILE A 170 -11.07 -7.56 -4.64
CA ILE A 170 -9.80 -6.96 -4.22
C ILE A 170 -8.64 -7.94 -4.49
N CYS A 171 -8.81 -9.21 -4.18
CA CYS A 171 -7.79 -10.24 -4.43
C CYS A 171 -7.59 -10.51 -5.92
N ASP A 172 -8.64 -10.37 -6.73
CA ASP A 172 -8.57 -10.38 -8.19
C ASP A 172 -7.99 -9.09 -8.78
N GLN A 173 -7.38 -8.26 -7.95
CA GLN A 173 -6.71 -7.00 -8.32
C GLN A 173 -7.62 -5.97 -9.02
N CYS A 174 -8.94 -6.06 -8.82
CA CYS A 174 -9.88 -5.07 -9.35
C CYS A 174 -9.70 -3.70 -8.69
N THR A 175 -9.79 -2.66 -9.49
CA THR A 175 -9.85 -1.26 -9.00
C THR A 175 -11.19 -0.99 -8.30
N THR A 176 -11.27 0.08 -7.51
CA THR A 176 -12.53 0.51 -6.88
C THR A 176 -13.66 0.71 -7.90
N ALA A 177 -13.34 1.25 -9.08
CA ALA A 177 -14.31 1.46 -10.16
C ALA A 177 -14.81 0.12 -10.74
N GLU A 178 -13.91 -0.82 -11.05
CA GLU A 178 -14.26 -2.15 -11.55
C GLU A 178 -15.09 -2.96 -10.54
N ILE A 179 -14.78 -2.86 -9.25
CA ILE A 179 -15.58 -3.47 -8.18
C ILE A 179 -16.98 -2.86 -8.14
N ALA A 180 -17.07 -1.54 -8.24
CA ALA A 180 -18.35 -0.83 -8.26
C ALA A 180 -19.23 -1.30 -9.42
N ASP A 181 -18.66 -1.39 -10.63
CA ASP A 181 -19.34 -1.84 -11.84
C ASP A 181 -19.76 -3.32 -11.73
N LYS A 182 -18.84 -4.22 -11.33
CA LYS A 182 -19.13 -5.66 -11.19
C LYS A 182 -20.20 -5.95 -10.14
N LEU A 183 -20.26 -5.14 -9.10
CA LEU A 183 -21.19 -5.33 -8.00
C LEU A 183 -22.44 -4.45 -8.09
N PHE A 184 -22.56 -3.62 -9.12
CA PHE A 184 -23.67 -2.68 -9.33
C PHE A 184 -23.91 -1.74 -8.14
N ILE A 185 -22.82 -1.15 -7.59
CA ILE A 185 -22.85 -0.19 -6.48
C ILE A 185 -21.98 1.02 -6.80
N SER A 186 -22.09 2.08 -5.99
CA SER A 186 -21.23 3.25 -6.18
C SER A 186 -19.80 3.00 -5.71
N PRO A 187 -18.77 3.67 -6.30
CA PRO A 187 -17.40 3.63 -5.79
C PRO A 187 -17.30 4.00 -4.29
N ARG A 188 -18.10 4.95 -3.84
CA ARG A 188 -18.20 5.34 -2.44
C ARG A 188 -18.68 4.18 -1.55
N THR A 189 -19.59 3.37 -2.04
CA THR A 189 -20.08 2.18 -1.33
C THR A 189 -19.01 1.12 -1.23
N VAL A 190 -18.20 0.93 -2.30
CA VAL A 190 -17.04 0.02 -2.28
C VAL A 190 -16.04 0.45 -1.22
N GLU A 191 -15.70 1.75 -1.14
CA GLU A 191 -14.81 2.26 -0.09
C GLU A 191 -15.38 2.03 1.32
N GLY A 192 -16.68 2.17 1.51
CA GLY A 192 -17.35 1.82 2.76
C GLY A 192 -17.17 0.35 3.15
N HIS A 193 -17.31 -0.58 2.21
CA HIS A 193 -17.07 -2.01 2.44
C HIS A 193 -15.59 -2.31 2.72
N ARG A 194 -14.66 -1.66 2.01
CA ARG A 194 -13.20 -1.78 2.26
C ARG A 194 -12.85 -1.34 3.68
N ASN A 195 -13.36 -0.21 4.13
CA ASN A 195 -13.12 0.28 5.48
C ASN A 195 -13.68 -0.69 6.55
N ASN A 196 -14.87 -1.23 6.33
CA ASN A 196 -15.45 -2.24 7.22
C ASN A 196 -14.63 -3.54 7.24
N LEU A 197 -14.14 -3.98 6.08
CA LEU A 197 -13.24 -5.12 5.99
C LEU A 197 -11.96 -4.90 6.80
N LEU A 198 -11.30 -3.75 6.63
CA LEU A 198 -10.10 -3.40 7.40
C LEU A 198 -10.35 -3.45 8.91
N LEU A 199 -11.46 -2.87 9.37
CA LEU A 199 -11.84 -2.87 10.78
C LEU A 199 -12.13 -4.29 11.31
N LYS A 200 -12.95 -5.08 10.60
CA LYS A 200 -13.38 -6.41 11.03
C LYS A 200 -12.26 -7.44 11.00
N THR A 201 -11.33 -7.33 10.04
CA THR A 201 -10.21 -8.25 9.90
C THR A 201 -8.97 -7.80 10.67
N HIS A 202 -9.01 -6.62 11.30
CA HIS A 202 -7.86 -5.95 11.91
C HIS A 202 -6.70 -5.76 10.94
N SER A 203 -6.99 -5.70 9.63
CA SER A 203 -6.00 -5.45 8.61
C SER A 203 -5.65 -3.97 8.54
N LYS A 204 -4.36 -3.66 8.37
CA LYS A 204 -3.89 -2.26 8.36
C LYS A 204 -4.08 -1.58 7.01
N ASN A 205 -4.10 -2.35 5.94
CA ASN A 205 -4.25 -1.87 4.57
C ASN A 205 -4.85 -2.95 3.66
N VAL A 206 -5.04 -2.63 2.39
CA VAL A 206 -5.61 -3.55 1.39
C VAL A 206 -4.74 -4.80 1.21
N ALA A 207 -3.41 -4.68 1.29
CA ALA A 207 -2.53 -5.84 1.26
C ALA A 207 -2.78 -6.79 2.43
N GLY A 208 -3.04 -6.25 3.63
CA GLY A 208 -3.46 -7.03 4.80
C GLY A 208 -4.77 -7.77 4.56
N LEU A 209 -5.71 -7.20 3.81
CA LEU A 209 -6.95 -7.87 3.41
C LEU A 209 -6.70 -9.06 2.49
N VAL A 210 -5.82 -8.91 1.51
CA VAL A 210 -5.43 -10.02 0.60
C VAL A 210 -4.80 -11.15 1.39
N ILE A 211 -3.85 -10.82 2.28
CA ILE A 211 -3.21 -11.79 3.18
C ILE A 211 -4.26 -12.52 4.02
N TYR A 212 -5.19 -11.77 4.61
CA TYR A 212 -6.28 -12.32 5.41
C TYR A 212 -7.15 -13.30 4.59
N GLY A 213 -7.57 -12.90 3.38
CA GLY A 213 -8.38 -13.74 2.47
C GLY A 213 -7.70 -15.07 2.15
N ILE A 214 -6.40 -15.04 1.84
CA ILE A 214 -5.58 -16.22 1.56
C ILE A 214 -5.43 -17.11 2.82
N GLN A 215 -5.08 -16.53 3.97
CA GLN A 215 -4.90 -17.26 5.23
C GLN A 215 -6.17 -17.97 5.69
N LYS A 216 -7.32 -17.33 5.49
CA LYS A 216 -8.62 -17.87 5.89
C LYS A 216 -9.23 -18.79 4.84
N LYS A 217 -8.54 -19.04 3.74
CA LYS A 217 -9.05 -19.84 2.61
C LYS A 217 -10.42 -19.36 2.11
N LEU A 218 -10.65 -18.05 2.20
CA LEU A 218 -11.85 -17.42 1.68
C LEU A 218 -11.73 -17.27 0.16
N ILE A 219 -10.50 -17.28 -0.36
CA ILE A 219 -10.15 -17.05 -1.76
C ILE A 219 -9.11 -18.04 -2.19
N GLU A 220 -9.32 -18.66 -3.35
CA GLU A 220 -8.32 -19.46 -4.05
C GLU A 220 -7.54 -18.53 -4.97
N VAL A 221 -6.23 -18.38 -4.74
CA VAL A 221 -5.35 -17.66 -5.66
C VAL A 221 -5.05 -18.61 -6.81
N THR A 222 -5.73 -18.43 -7.93
CA THR A 222 -5.33 -19.08 -9.17
C THR A 222 -4.08 -18.40 -9.71
N PRO A 223 -3.03 -19.13 -10.12
CA PRO A 223 -1.77 -18.56 -10.59
C PRO A 223 -1.81 -18.00 -12.02
N ASP A 224 -2.95 -17.55 -12.50
CA ASP A 224 -3.08 -16.94 -13.83
C ASP A 224 -2.77 -15.43 -13.78
N PHE A 225 -1.48 -15.10 -13.62
CA PHE A 225 -0.95 -13.80 -14.00
C PHE A 225 -0.51 -13.86 -15.47
N ASN A 226 -1.45 -13.77 -16.40
CA ASN A 226 -1.13 -13.40 -17.78
C ASN A 226 -0.83 -11.90 -17.78
N ILE A 227 0.46 -11.57 -17.93
CA ILE A 227 0.99 -10.23 -18.23
C ILE A 227 1.07 -10.06 -19.74
#